data_04f9e438263cc7db71bb1b2c937e5c82
#
_entry.id   04f9e438263cc7db71bb1b2c937e5c82
#
_cell.length_a   1.000
_cell.length_b   1.000
_cell.length_c   1.000
_cell.angle_alpha   90.00
_cell.angle_beta   90.00
_cell.angle_gamma   90.00
#
_symmetry.space_group_name_H-M   'P 1'
#
loop_
_entity.id
_entity.type
_entity.pdbx_description
1 polymer ?
#
loop_
_entity_poly.entity_id
_entity_poly.type
_entity_poly.pdbx_seq_one_letter_code
_entity_poly.pdbx_strand_id
1 'polypeptide(L)'
;METKNNLDPVHRLTFDDKEIVIVGTAHVSQRSVDMVKEVIETEKPDTVCVELCPSRYHTIRQKDSWQEMDIIKVIKEKKSFLLLSNLVLAAFQKRIASKLDVRPGQEMIQAMESAEAAGAGIHLADRDIRITLDRKSVV
;
A
#
# COMPACT_ATOMS: atom_id res chain seq x y z
N MET A 1 23.21 -28.79 -7.36
CA MET A 1 22.26 -28.53 -8.47
C MET A 1 21.17 -27.60 -7.90
N GLU A 2 21.48 -26.30 -7.92
CA GLU A 2 20.56 -25.28 -7.40
C GLU A 2 19.48 -25.02 -8.44
N THR A 3 18.27 -25.49 -8.18
CA THR A 3 17.09 -25.04 -8.89
C THR A 3 16.78 -23.60 -8.43
N LYS A 4 17.38 -22.63 -9.12
CA LYS A 4 16.88 -21.26 -9.11
C LYS A 4 15.49 -21.27 -9.73
N ASN A 5 14.45 -21.40 -8.90
CA ASN A 5 13.10 -20.97 -9.26
C ASN A 5 13.13 -19.42 -9.34
N ASN A 6 13.67 -18.95 -10.46
CA ASN A 6 13.60 -17.55 -10.83
C ASN A 6 12.22 -17.35 -11.48
N LEU A 7 11.15 -17.40 -10.66
CA LEU A 7 9.84 -16.95 -11.08
C LEU A 7 10.01 -15.43 -11.29
N ASP A 8 10.00 -15.04 -12.56
CA ASP A 8 9.97 -13.61 -12.92
C ASP A 8 8.74 -13.01 -12.25
N PRO A 9 8.89 -12.01 -11.38
CA PRO A 9 7.75 -11.39 -10.69
C PRO A 9 6.87 -10.57 -11.63
N VAL A 10 7.26 -10.39 -12.90
CA VAL A 10 6.52 -9.63 -13.90
C VAL A 10 5.99 -10.56 -14.98
N HIS A 11 4.68 -10.68 -15.07
CA HIS A 11 3.99 -11.49 -16.06
C HIS A 11 3.22 -10.62 -17.04
N ARG A 12 3.36 -10.91 -18.35
CA ARG A 12 2.64 -10.22 -19.42
C ARG A 12 1.62 -11.16 -20.04
N LEU A 13 0.40 -10.66 -20.18
CA LEU A 13 -0.72 -11.36 -20.81
C LEU A 13 -1.31 -10.46 -21.87
N THR A 14 -1.60 -11.04 -23.04
CA THR A 14 -2.33 -10.35 -24.11
C THR A 14 -3.73 -10.93 -24.17
N PHE A 15 -4.74 -10.10 -24.11
CA PHE A 15 -6.13 -10.49 -24.24
C PHE A 15 -6.84 -9.51 -25.20
N ASP A 16 -7.25 -10.05 -26.34
CA ASP A 16 -7.77 -9.29 -27.49
C ASP A 16 -6.76 -8.19 -27.91
N ASP A 17 -7.16 -6.94 -27.79
CA ASP A 17 -6.37 -5.74 -28.10
C ASP A 17 -5.70 -5.13 -26.86
N LYS A 18 -5.75 -5.81 -25.70
CA LYS A 18 -5.24 -5.33 -24.42
C LYS A 18 -4.01 -6.10 -23.98
N GLU A 19 -3.05 -5.37 -23.47
CA GLU A 19 -1.89 -5.92 -22.78
C GLU A 19 -2.05 -5.73 -21.28
N ILE A 20 -1.88 -6.81 -20.51
CA ILE A 20 -2.00 -6.82 -19.06
C ILE A 20 -0.65 -7.21 -18.49
N VAL A 21 -0.07 -6.36 -17.66
CA VAL A 21 1.16 -6.62 -16.95
C VAL A 21 0.84 -6.86 -15.47
N ILE A 22 1.15 -8.04 -14.97
CA ILE A 22 0.94 -8.43 -13.57
C ILE A 22 2.29 -8.40 -12.86
N VAL A 23 2.38 -7.63 -11.79
CA VAL A 23 3.58 -7.49 -10.98
C VAL A 23 3.36 -8.13 -9.61
N GLY A 24 4.08 -9.21 -9.32
CA GLY A 24 4.08 -9.85 -8.00
C GLY A 24 5.01 -9.14 -7.05
N THR A 25 4.49 -8.65 -5.91
CA THR A 25 5.26 -7.90 -4.93
C THR A 25 5.37 -8.63 -3.60
N ALA A 26 6.51 -8.47 -2.91
CA ALA A 26 6.65 -8.79 -1.50
C ALA A 26 6.43 -7.49 -0.71
N HIS A 27 5.35 -7.42 0.07
CA HIS A 27 4.82 -6.20 0.71
C HIS A 27 5.76 -5.46 1.69
N VAL A 28 6.99 -5.92 1.85
CA VAL A 28 7.98 -5.35 2.79
C VAL A 28 9.38 -5.27 2.16
N SER A 29 9.47 -5.22 0.85
CA SER A 29 10.74 -5.26 0.11
C SER A 29 10.96 -3.99 -0.70
N GLN A 30 12.11 -3.31 -0.51
CA GLN A 30 12.51 -2.17 -1.33
C GLN A 30 12.61 -2.56 -2.81
N ARG A 31 13.07 -3.76 -3.10
CA ARG A 31 13.13 -4.29 -4.47
C ARG A 31 11.77 -4.31 -5.14
N SER A 32 10.69 -4.62 -4.40
CA SER A 32 9.32 -4.59 -4.95
C SER A 32 8.88 -3.16 -5.26
N VAL A 33 9.25 -2.20 -4.42
CA VAL A 33 8.96 -0.77 -4.65
C VAL A 33 9.65 -0.26 -5.91
N ASP A 34 10.94 -0.54 -6.04
CA ASP A 34 11.76 -0.13 -7.19
C ASP A 34 11.26 -0.80 -8.49
N MET A 35 10.92 -2.08 -8.44
CA MET A 35 10.39 -2.84 -9.57
C MET A 35 9.04 -2.29 -10.05
N VAL A 36 8.12 -1.96 -9.14
CA VAL A 36 6.81 -1.36 -9.48
C VAL A 36 7.02 -0.04 -10.22
N LYS A 37 7.92 0.80 -9.72
CA LYS A 37 8.27 2.06 -10.36
C LYS A 37 8.81 1.83 -11.77
N GLU A 38 9.82 0.97 -11.91
CA GLU A 38 10.47 0.66 -13.19
C GLU A 38 9.48 0.13 -14.23
N VAL A 39 8.58 -0.79 -13.82
CA VAL A 39 7.57 -1.35 -14.72
C VAL A 39 6.61 -0.26 -15.20
N ILE A 40 6.09 0.60 -14.33
CA ILE A 40 5.16 1.66 -14.72
C ILE A 40 5.84 2.68 -15.65
N GLU A 41 7.08 3.06 -15.37
CA GLU A 41 7.86 3.99 -16.19
C GLU A 41 8.20 3.42 -17.57
N THR A 42 8.43 2.10 -17.66
CA THR A 42 8.80 1.41 -18.90
C THR A 42 7.57 1.10 -19.76
N GLU A 43 6.54 0.51 -19.17
CA GLU A 43 5.35 0.04 -19.88
C GLU A 43 4.37 1.18 -20.21
N LYS A 44 4.41 2.28 -19.45
CA LYS A 44 3.53 3.46 -19.61
C LYS A 44 2.06 3.07 -19.77
N PRO A 45 1.49 2.36 -18.79
CA PRO A 45 0.13 1.84 -18.89
C PRO A 45 -0.91 2.96 -18.92
N ASP A 46 -2.05 2.71 -19.54
CA ASP A 46 -3.20 3.61 -19.48
C ASP A 46 -3.85 3.62 -18.09
N THR A 47 -3.76 2.49 -17.38
CA THR A 47 -4.37 2.31 -16.04
C THR A 47 -3.48 1.42 -15.17
N VAL A 48 -3.30 1.81 -13.93
CA VAL A 48 -2.63 1.03 -12.88
C VAL A 48 -3.67 0.54 -11.87
N CYS A 49 -3.78 -0.78 -11.71
CA CYS A 49 -4.64 -1.40 -10.70
C CYS A 49 -3.83 -1.66 -9.44
N VAL A 50 -4.29 -1.12 -8.31
CA VAL A 50 -3.65 -1.32 -7.00
C VAL A 50 -4.55 -2.11 -6.06
N GLU A 51 -3.97 -3.00 -5.26
CA GLU A 51 -4.68 -3.82 -4.27
C GLU A 51 -4.99 -2.99 -3.01
N LEU A 52 -5.78 -1.94 -3.21
CA LEU A 52 -6.28 -1.05 -2.16
C LEU A 52 -7.79 -0.91 -2.26
N CYS A 53 -8.47 -0.92 -1.12
CA CYS A 53 -9.86 -0.51 -1.04
C CYS A 53 -9.98 1.02 -0.89
N PRO A 54 -11.13 1.63 -1.23
CA PRO A 54 -11.33 3.07 -1.16
C PRO A 54 -11.02 3.68 0.21
N SER A 55 -11.38 3.00 1.30
CA SER A 55 -11.12 3.49 2.65
C SER A 55 -9.63 3.57 2.97
N ARG A 56 -8.84 2.56 2.58
CA ARG A 56 -7.37 2.56 2.75
C ARG A 56 -6.70 3.60 1.84
N TYR A 57 -7.18 3.75 0.61
CA TYR A 57 -6.71 4.79 -0.30
C TYR A 57 -6.86 6.18 0.31
N HIS A 58 -8.05 6.51 0.83
CA HIS A 58 -8.28 7.78 1.50
C HIS A 58 -7.38 7.98 2.73
N THR A 59 -7.17 6.93 3.52
CA THR A 59 -6.29 6.99 4.69
C THR A 59 -4.84 7.29 4.30
N ILE A 60 -4.34 6.70 3.22
CA ILE A 60 -2.98 6.94 2.73
C ILE A 60 -2.86 8.39 2.25
N ARG A 61 -3.82 8.89 1.48
CA ARG A 61 -3.85 10.27 0.98
C ARG A 61 -3.98 11.30 2.09
N GLN A 62 -4.69 10.97 3.17
CA GLN A 62 -4.87 11.87 4.32
C GLN A 62 -3.66 11.88 5.26
N LYS A 63 -2.77 10.88 5.21
CA LYS A 63 -1.58 10.84 6.07
C LYS A 63 -0.67 12.05 5.90
N ASP A 64 -0.63 12.65 4.74
CA ASP A 64 0.13 13.89 4.52
C ASP A 64 -0.50 15.09 5.26
N SER A 65 -1.81 15.04 5.57
CA SER A 65 -2.50 16.07 6.33
C SER A 65 -2.48 15.85 7.86
N TRP A 66 -2.12 14.64 8.32
CA TRP A 66 -2.11 14.28 9.74
C TRP A 66 -0.84 14.72 10.48
N GLN A 67 0.16 15.24 9.79
CA GLN A 67 1.35 15.80 10.43
C GLN A 67 1.06 17.14 11.17
N GLU A 68 -0.12 17.72 10.97
CA GLU A 68 -0.54 18.97 11.63
C GLU A 68 -1.63 18.78 12.69
N MET A 69 -1.96 17.54 13.10
CA MET A 69 -2.89 17.39 14.23
C MET A 69 -2.23 17.87 15.51
N ASP A 70 -2.77 18.93 16.02
CA ASP A 70 -2.41 19.63 17.25
C ASP A 70 -2.48 18.65 18.45
N ILE A 71 -1.34 18.00 18.75
CA ILE A 71 -1.16 17.07 19.87
C ILE A 71 -1.61 17.73 21.19
N ILE A 72 -1.55 19.07 21.28
CA ILE A 72 -1.95 19.87 22.42
C ILE A 72 -3.47 19.80 22.65
N LYS A 73 -4.26 19.69 21.57
CA LYS A 73 -5.72 19.58 21.65
C LYS A 73 -6.17 18.23 22.20
N VAL A 74 -5.46 17.16 21.81
CA VAL A 74 -5.74 15.78 22.27
C VAL A 74 -5.36 15.59 23.75
N ILE A 75 -4.32 16.28 24.23
CA ILE A 75 -3.88 16.23 25.64
C ILE A 75 -4.89 16.91 26.57
N LYS A 76 -5.59 17.95 26.10
CA LYS A 76 -6.59 18.69 26.90
C LYS A 76 -7.88 17.90 27.20
N GLU A 77 -8.19 16.85 26.46
CA GLU A 77 -9.45 16.10 26.57
C GLU A 77 -9.42 14.94 27.58
N LYS A 78 -8.55 14.94 28.59
CA LYS A 78 -8.51 13.98 29.73
C LYS A 78 -8.55 12.48 29.36
N LYS A 79 -8.10 12.08 28.20
CA LYS A 79 -8.00 10.66 27.80
C LYS A 79 -6.58 10.12 27.96
N SER A 80 -5.96 10.41 29.11
CA SER A 80 -4.52 10.12 29.39
C SER A 80 -4.15 8.66 29.24
N PHE A 81 -5.04 7.74 29.62
CA PHE A 81 -4.76 6.30 29.52
C PHE A 81 -4.76 5.80 28.08
N LEU A 82 -5.72 6.28 27.26
CA LEU A 82 -5.79 5.94 25.85
C LEU A 82 -4.59 6.52 25.07
N LEU A 83 -4.16 7.72 25.46
CA LEU A 83 -3.00 8.40 24.88
C LEU A 83 -1.71 7.63 25.20
N LEU A 84 -1.54 7.17 26.45
CA LEU A 84 -0.38 6.38 26.87
C LEU A 84 -0.31 5.04 26.14
N SER A 85 -1.45 4.36 26.01
CA SER A 85 -1.57 3.10 25.24
C SER A 85 -1.21 3.29 23.76
N ASN A 86 -1.68 4.37 23.16
CA ASN A 86 -1.37 4.72 21.78
C ASN A 86 0.12 5.09 21.59
N LEU A 87 0.73 5.77 22.55
CA LEU A 87 2.16 6.10 22.52
C LEU A 87 3.04 4.85 22.63
N VAL A 88 2.70 3.91 23.53
CA VAL A 88 3.40 2.65 23.66
C VAL A 88 3.26 1.82 22.39
N LEU A 89 2.05 1.73 21.83
CA LEU A 89 1.80 1.02 20.58
C LEU A 89 2.54 1.67 19.39
N ALA A 90 2.54 2.99 19.31
CA ALA A 90 3.28 3.73 18.28
C ALA A 90 4.81 3.53 18.40
N ALA A 91 5.35 3.52 19.63
CA ALA A 91 6.77 3.24 19.87
C ALA A 91 7.14 1.80 19.48
N PHE A 92 6.26 0.85 19.76
CA PHE A 92 6.43 -0.55 19.37
C PHE A 92 6.36 -0.72 17.84
N GLN A 93 5.38 -0.09 17.19
CA GLN A 93 5.27 -0.07 15.73
C GLN A 93 6.48 0.58 15.07
N LYS A 94 6.99 1.69 15.64
CA LYS A 94 8.21 2.36 15.15
C LYS A 94 9.43 1.45 15.27
N ARG A 95 9.54 0.68 16.35
CA ARG A 95 10.64 -0.27 16.56
C ARG A 95 10.58 -1.46 15.62
N ILE A 96 9.38 -1.94 15.26
CA ILE A 96 9.20 -2.97 14.24
C ILE A 96 9.50 -2.40 12.87
N ALA A 97 8.97 -1.22 12.55
CA ALA A 97 9.20 -0.56 11.25
C ALA A 97 10.68 -0.23 11.01
N SER A 98 11.46 0.06 12.06
CA SER A 98 12.92 0.28 11.94
C SER A 98 13.72 -0.99 11.65
N LYS A 99 13.12 -2.17 11.81
CA LYS A 99 13.71 -3.48 11.45
C LYS A 99 13.28 -3.96 10.06
N LEU A 100 12.29 -3.33 9.46
CA LEU A 100 11.83 -3.59 8.11
C LEU A 100 12.42 -2.49 7.20
N ASP A 101 13.08 -2.88 6.13
CA ASP A 101 13.68 -1.94 5.15
C ASP A 101 12.64 -1.02 4.50
N VAL A 102 11.36 -1.44 4.53
CA VAL A 102 10.26 -0.74 3.87
C VAL A 102 8.99 -0.80 4.71
N ARG A 103 8.21 0.27 4.72
CA ARG A 103 6.89 0.29 5.37
C ARG A 103 5.92 -0.60 4.58
N PRO A 104 5.10 -1.43 5.25
CA PRO A 104 4.06 -2.18 4.58
C PRO A 104 3.14 -1.27 3.73
N GLY A 105 2.95 -1.63 2.46
CA GLY A 105 2.15 -0.86 1.52
C GLY A 105 2.90 0.26 0.79
N GLN A 106 4.22 0.38 0.97
CA GLN A 106 5.02 1.38 0.27
C GLN A 106 4.98 1.17 -1.25
N GLU A 107 4.91 -0.08 -1.72
CA GLU A 107 4.77 -0.42 -3.13
C GLU A 107 3.45 0.11 -3.72
N MET A 108 2.37 0.14 -2.93
CA MET A 108 1.08 0.70 -3.37
C MET A 108 1.15 2.22 -3.48
N ILE A 109 1.84 2.87 -2.55
CA ILE A 109 2.10 4.32 -2.60
C ILE A 109 2.94 4.64 -3.84
N GLN A 110 4.02 3.89 -4.06
CA GLN A 110 4.87 4.08 -5.23
C GLN A 110 4.13 3.84 -6.54
N ALA A 111 3.24 2.81 -6.59
CA ALA A 111 2.42 2.55 -7.76
C ALA A 111 1.50 3.74 -8.08
N MET A 112 0.87 4.34 -7.06
CA MET A 112 0.02 5.52 -7.24
C MET A 112 0.81 6.74 -7.70
N GLU A 113 1.94 7.03 -7.08
CA GLU A 113 2.82 8.15 -7.45
C GLU A 113 3.35 8.01 -8.88
N SER A 114 3.79 6.79 -9.25
CA SER A 114 4.29 6.52 -10.61
C SER A 114 3.17 6.58 -11.65
N ALA A 115 1.97 6.11 -11.33
CA ALA A 115 0.79 6.22 -12.20
C ALA A 115 0.43 7.69 -12.45
N GLU A 116 0.40 8.52 -11.41
CA GLU A 116 0.13 9.95 -11.53
C GLU A 116 1.20 10.67 -12.37
N ALA A 117 2.47 10.36 -12.13
CA ALA A 117 3.59 10.91 -12.91
C ALA A 117 3.53 10.52 -14.39
N ALA A 118 3.06 9.30 -14.69
CA ALA A 118 2.87 8.81 -16.05
C ALA A 118 1.57 9.27 -16.71
N GLY A 119 0.66 9.93 -15.96
CA GLY A 119 -0.67 10.33 -16.44
C GLY A 119 -1.64 9.15 -16.59
N ALA A 120 -1.35 8.01 -15.95
CA ALA A 120 -2.18 6.82 -15.95
C ALA A 120 -3.38 6.94 -14.99
N GLY A 121 -4.51 6.30 -15.34
CA GLY A 121 -5.62 6.12 -14.41
C GLY A 121 -5.26 5.21 -13.25
N ILE A 122 -5.85 5.43 -12.08
CA ILE A 122 -5.69 4.55 -10.93
C ILE A 122 -7.00 3.81 -10.67
N HIS A 123 -6.95 2.47 -10.61
CA HIS A 123 -8.08 1.63 -10.28
C HIS A 123 -7.83 0.89 -8.96
N LEU A 124 -8.79 1.01 -8.03
CA LEU A 124 -8.73 0.32 -6.73
C LEU A 124 -9.37 -1.06 -6.87
N ALA A 125 -8.55 -2.11 -6.81
CA ALA A 125 -8.96 -3.47 -7.13
C ALA A 125 -9.35 -4.33 -5.91
N ASP A 126 -9.17 -3.81 -4.69
CA ASP A 126 -9.53 -4.53 -3.45
C ASP A 126 -10.93 -4.16 -2.95
N ARG A 127 -11.55 -5.11 -2.26
CA ARG A 127 -12.85 -4.92 -1.61
C ARG A 127 -12.71 -4.16 -0.29
N ASP A 128 -13.76 -3.41 0.07
CA ASP A 128 -13.84 -2.85 1.40
C ASP A 128 -13.86 -3.98 2.46
N ILE A 129 -13.00 -3.86 3.47
CA ILE A 129 -12.84 -4.83 4.55
C ILE A 129 -14.17 -5.12 5.27
N ARG A 130 -15.07 -4.13 5.32
CA ARG A 130 -16.41 -4.27 5.93
C ARG A 130 -17.22 -5.34 5.22
N ILE A 131 -17.15 -5.40 3.88
CA ILE A 131 -17.85 -6.43 3.08
C ILE A 131 -17.27 -7.82 3.37
N THR A 132 -15.97 -7.92 3.58
CA THR A 132 -15.30 -9.18 3.90
C THR A 132 -15.62 -9.66 5.31
N LEU A 133 -15.71 -8.74 6.28
CA LEU A 133 -16.06 -9.06 7.67
C LEU A 133 -17.55 -9.42 7.80
N ASP A 134 -18.43 -8.74 7.08
CA ASP A 134 -19.87 -9.00 7.07
C ASP A 134 -20.21 -10.41 6.53
N ARG A 135 -19.45 -10.88 5.54
CA ARG A 135 -19.59 -12.26 5.02
C ARG A 135 -19.17 -13.35 6.01
N LYS A 136 -18.34 -13.06 7.00
CA LYS A 136 -17.88 -14.02 8.02
C LYS A 136 -18.83 -14.10 9.23
N SER A 137 -19.73 -13.14 9.38
CA SER A 137 -20.71 -13.11 10.47
C SER A 137 -22.03 -13.82 10.14
N VAL A 138 -22.14 -14.41 8.95
CA VAL A 138 -23.29 -15.24 8.56
C VAL A 138 -22.86 -16.72 8.61
N VAL A 139 -22.69 -17.25 9.84
CA VAL A 139 -22.65 -18.68 10.15
C VAL A 139 -23.55 -18.91 11.35
#